data_5a1e261f162f464c21e7725ce17b5a0f
#
_entry.id   5a1e261f162f464c21e7725ce17b5a0f
#
_cell.length_a   1.000
_cell.length_b   1.000
_cell.length_c   1.000
_cell.angle_alpha   90.00
_cell.angle_beta   90.00
_cell.angle_gamma   90.00
#
_symmetry.space_group_name_H-M   'P 1'
#
loop_
_entity.id
_entity.type
_entity.pdbx_description
1 polymer ?
#
loop_
_entity_poly.entity_id
_entity_poly.type
_entity_poly.pdbx_seq_one_letter_code
_entity_poly.pdbx_strand_id
1 'polypeptide(L)'
;MTTTQPYLSRQVTLTVQGQRVGGLAYVPRAASSVPAPLVVCCHGMEGSHTRVAPMARRFAAAGAVAICFDFRGGGGSASQGETTAMSALTELADLETVLTALCAWPEVDASRVALFGLSLGGAVAALAAARHPQRITALALWYPALRLGENLRAAFRTLAAVPEEFDWAGTRLGRAYAVDGWNLEVGAELATYRRPVLIVHGDQDRSVPIEVSRAAVRALPDAELVTIPGAAHGFGDANWEEAMRRTIDFLAWNGVLEED
;
A
#
# COMPACT_ATOMS: atom_id res chain seq x y z
N MET A 1 -9.50 -7.33 33.53
CA MET A 1 -9.68 -5.90 33.16
C MET A 1 -9.68 -5.84 31.64
N THR A 2 -10.81 -5.49 31.03
CA THR A 2 -10.90 -5.30 29.57
C THR A 2 -10.16 -3.99 29.25
N THR A 3 -8.96 -4.08 28.73
CA THR A 3 -8.23 -2.91 28.23
C THR A 3 -9.02 -2.28 27.10
N THR A 4 -9.56 -1.09 27.33
CA THR A 4 -10.28 -0.33 26.30
C THR A 4 -9.28 -0.02 25.17
N GLN A 5 -9.61 -0.41 23.92
CA GLN A 5 -8.78 -0.12 22.75
C GLN A 5 -8.54 1.40 22.64
N PRO A 6 -7.30 1.85 22.33
CA PRO A 6 -6.98 3.29 22.24
C PRO A 6 -7.63 3.99 21.04
N TYR A 7 -8.29 3.26 20.16
CA TYR A 7 -8.97 3.74 18.97
C TYR A 7 -10.41 3.21 18.86
N LEU A 8 -11.20 3.84 18.00
CA LEU A 8 -12.52 3.39 17.53
C LEU A 8 -12.39 2.84 16.11
N SER A 9 -13.18 1.82 15.76
CA SER A 9 -13.30 1.36 14.37
C SER A 9 -14.56 1.96 13.73
N ARG A 10 -14.41 2.41 12.48
CA ARG A 10 -15.48 3.02 11.66
C ARG A 10 -15.48 2.37 10.29
N GLN A 11 -16.63 1.86 9.83
CA GLN A 11 -16.78 1.42 8.45
C GLN A 11 -16.69 2.61 7.51
N VAL A 12 -15.99 2.44 6.40
CA VAL A 12 -15.85 3.41 5.32
C VAL A 12 -16.44 2.82 4.07
N THR A 13 -17.29 3.58 3.38
CA THR A 13 -17.84 3.22 2.08
C THR A 13 -17.77 4.43 1.18
N LEU A 14 -17.10 4.28 0.05
CA LEU A 14 -16.91 5.31 -0.98
C LEU A 14 -17.43 4.79 -2.31
N THR A 15 -17.60 5.70 -3.26
CA THR A 15 -17.95 5.33 -4.65
C THR A 15 -16.84 5.81 -5.58
N VAL A 16 -16.29 4.88 -6.36
CA VAL A 16 -15.27 5.15 -7.37
C VAL A 16 -15.80 4.67 -8.72
N GLN A 17 -15.97 5.58 -9.67
CA GLN A 17 -16.50 5.26 -11.01
C GLN A 17 -17.81 4.44 -10.98
N GLY A 18 -18.71 4.77 -10.05
CA GLY A 18 -19.99 4.09 -9.88
C GLY A 18 -19.97 2.77 -9.11
N GLN A 19 -18.81 2.31 -8.66
CA GLN A 19 -18.65 1.08 -7.88
C GLN A 19 -18.27 1.40 -6.42
N ARG A 20 -18.69 0.52 -5.50
CA ARG A 20 -18.37 0.65 -4.07
C ARG A 20 -16.92 0.26 -3.80
N VAL A 21 -16.23 1.11 -3.02
CA VAL A 21 -14.97 0.81 -2.33
C VAL A 21 -15.22 0.87 -0.82
N GLY A 22 -14.92 -0.20 -0.13
CA GLY A 22 -15.21 -0.34 1.30
C GLY A 22 -14.01 -0.75 2.11
N GLY A 23 -14.03 -0.41 3.42
CA GLY A 23 -12.96 -0.76 4.34
C GLY A 23 -13.27 -0.38 5.78
N LEU A 24 -12.23 -0.38 6.61
CA LEU A 24 -12.29 -0.02 8.02
C LEU A 24 -11.23 1.06 8.33
N ALA A 25 -11.67 2.15 8.94
CA ALA A 25 -10.79 3.13 9.56
C ALA A 25 -10.71 2.88 11.06
N TYR A 26 -9.52 3.01 11.61
CA TYR A 26 -9.24 3.02 13.04
C TYR A 26 -8.85 4.43 13.44
N VAL A 27 -9.65 5.07 14.27
CA VAL A 27 -9.53 6.47 14.65
C VAL A 27 -9.09 6.56 16.11
N PRO A 28 -7.91 7.10 16.42
CA PRO A 28 -7.48 7.30 17.81
C PRO A 28 -8.52 8.12 18.58
N ARG A 29 -8.78 7.76 19.82
CA ARG A 29 -9.76 8.51 20.66
C ARG A 29 -9.34 9.96 20.87
N ALA A 30 -8.04 10.22 20.91
CA ALA A 30 -7.49 11.57 21.03
C ALA A 30 -7.74 12.45 19.78
N ALA A 31 -7.92 11.84 18.60
CA ALA A 31 -8.17 12.57 17.35
C ALA A 31 -9.49 13.38 17.32
N SER A 32 -10.40 13.13 18.27
CA SER A 32 -11.58 13.97 18.48
C SER A 32 -11.26 15.38 18.99
N SER A 33 -10.08 15.58 19.58
CA SER A 33 -9.64 16.86 20.15
C SER A 33 -8.50 17.50 19.36
N VAL A 34 -7.60 16.67 18.81
CA VAL A 34 -6.45 17.12 18.01
C VAL A 34 -6.38 16.22 16.76
N PRO A 35 -6.45 16.79 15.54
CA PRO A 35 -6.34 16.00 14.32
C PRO A 35 -5.06 15.16 14.29
N ALA A 36 -5.21 13.88 13.94
CA ALA A 36 -4.13 12.91 13.91
C ALA A 36 -3.59 12.69 12.48
N PRO A 37 -2.34 12.27 12.30
CA PRO A 37 -1.82 11.90 10.99
C PRO A 37 -2.63 10.78 10.34
N LEU A 38 -2.57 10.66 9.03
CA LEU A 38 -3.25 9.63 8.26
C LEU A 38 -2.25 8.58 7.75
N VAL A 39 -2.55 7.30 7.97
CA VAL A 39 -1.86 6.18 7.31
C VAL A 39 -2.86 5.36 6.49
N VAL A 40 -2.65 5.28 5.17
CA VAL A 40 -3.47 4.48 4.27
C VAL A 40 -2.76 3.17 3.95
N CYS A 41 -3.40 2.04 4.26
CA CYS A 41 -2.83 0.69 4.11
C CYS A 41 -3.38 0.01 2.85
N CYS A 42 -2.49 -0.32 1.91
CA CYS A 42 -2.76 -0.94 0.62
C CYS A 42 -2.36 -2.42 0.65
N HIS A 43 -3.33 -3.32 0.46
CA HIS A 43 -3.07 -4.77 0.37
C HIS A 43 -2.43 -5.15 -0.97
N GLY A 44 -1.79 -6.33 -1.03
CA GLY A 44 -1.26 -6.89 -2.28
C GLY A 44 -2.34 -7.61 -3.11
N MET A 45 -1.90 -8.24 -4.22
CA MET A 45 -2.75 -9.03 -5.10
C MET A 45 -3.50 -10.11 -4.31
N GLU A 46 -4.76 -10.36 -4.65
CA GLU A 46 -5.70 -11.26 -3.93
C GLU A 46 -5.89 -10.94 -2.43
N GLY A 47 -5.33 -9.83 -1.98
CA GLY A 47 -5.49 -9.39 -0.62
C GLY A 47 -6.85 -8.71 -0.37
N SER A 48 -7.07 -8.37 0.89
CA SER A 48 -8.21 -7.58 1.33
C SER A 48 -7.81 -6.68 2.49
N HIS A 49 -8.71 -5.79 2.89
CA HIS A 49 -8.51 -4.97 4.08
C HIS A 49 -8.19 -5.81 5.32
N THR A 50 -8.67 -7.06 5.41
CA THR A 50 -8.39 -7.95 6.55
C THR A 50 -6.92 -8.32 6.65
N ARG A 51 -6.21 -8.40 5.50
CA ARG A 51 -4.78 -8.71 5.45
C ARG A 51 -3.93 -7.59 6.04
N VAL A 52 -4.32 -6.34 5.84
CA VAL A 52 -3.58 -5.15 6.30
C VAL A 52 -4.20 -4.51 7.55
N ALA A 53 -5.35 -5.01 8.02
CA ALA A 53 -5.97 -4.54 9.26
C ALA A 53 -5.08 -4.67 10.52
N PRO A 54 -4.24 -5.72 10.69
CA PRO A 54 -3.28 -5.77 11.79
C PRO A 54 -2.32 -4.57 11.79
N MET A 55 -1.80 -4.18 10.61
CA MET A 55 -0.91 -3.02 10.45
C MET A 55 -1.66 -1.72 10.76
N ALA A 56 -2.86 -1.54 10.20
CA ALA A 56 -3.69 -0.37 10.45
C ALA A 56 -4.00 -0.19 11.95
N ARG A 57 -4.27 -1.29 12.67
CA ARG A 57 -4.46 -1.23 14.14
C ARG A 57 -3.19 -0.80 14.88
N ARG A 58 -2.01 -1.23 14.43
CA ARG A 58 -0.73 -0.82 15.04
C ARG A 58 -0.47 0.67 14.80
N PHE A 59 -0.73 1.19 13.59
CA PHE A 59 -0.63 2.61 13.32
C PHE A 59 -1.65 3.44 14.14
N ALA A 60 -2.87 2.92 14.30
CA ALA A 60 -3.87 3.59 15.12
C ALA A 60 -3.51 3.59 16.62
N ALA A 61 -2.88 2.53 17.11
CA ALA A 61 -2.35 2.47 18.48
C ALA A 61 -1.17 3.43 18.67
N ALA A 62 -0.41 3.71 17.60
CA ALA A 62 0.66 4.72 17.55
C ALA A 62 0.15 6.13 17.22
N GLY A 63 -1.15 6.39 17.33
CA GLY A 63 -1.73 7.74 17.24
C GLY A 63 -2.20 8.20 15.87
N ALA A 64 -2.13 7.40 14.81
CA ALA A 64 -2.62 7.77 13.48
C ALA A 64 -4.11 7.41 13.26
N VAL A 65 -4.85 8.19 12.49
CA VAL A 65 -6.02 7.67 11.77
C VAL A 65 -5.48 6.70 10.72
N ALA A 66 -5.84 5.42 10.82
CA ALA A 66 -5.35 4.40 9.90
C ALA A 66 -6.52 3.75 9.17
N ILE A 67 -6.45 3.65 7.85
CA ILE A 67 -7.46 2.97 7.05
C ILE A 67 -6.88 1.77 6.33
N CYS A 68 -7.64 0.68 6.31
CA CYS A 68 -7.46 -0.46 5.42
C CYS A 68 -8.75 -0.66 4.61
N PHE A 69 -8.64 -0.88 3.32
CA PHE A 69 -9.78 -1.01 2.41
C PHE A 69 -9.51 -2.08 1.36
N ASP A 70 -10.56 -2.58 0.72
CA ASP A 70 -10.42 -3.48 -0.43
C ASP A 70 -10.33 -2.65 -1.70
N PHE A 71 -9.32 -2.91 -2.52
CA PHE A 71 -9.33 -2.45 -3.91
C PHE A 71 -10.45 -3.14 -4.69
N ARG A 72 -11.02 -2.47 -5.69
CA ARG A 72 -12.02 -3.07 -6.57
C ARG A 72 -11.44 -4.27 -7.33
N GLY A 73 -12.15 -5.39 -7.30
CA GLY A 73 -11.65 -6.64 -7.88
C GLY A 73 -10.59 -7.36 -7.04
N GLY A 74 -10.23 -6.85 -5.86
CA GLY A 74 -9.41 -7.57 -4.90
C GLY A 74 -10.13 -8.75 -4.26
N GLY A 75 -9.40 -9.53 -3.44
CA GLY A 75 -9.92 -10.75 -2.81
C GLY A 75 -10.94 -10.55 -1.69
N GLY A 76 -11.32 -9.30 -1.37
CA GLY A 76 -12.27 -8.96 -0.30
C GLY A 76 -13.69 -8.72 -0.80
N SER A 77 -14.64 -8.65 0.13
CA SER A 77 -16.07 -8.42 -0.14
C SER A 77 -16.54 -7.01 0.22
N ALA A 78 -15.67 -6.16 0.76
CA ALA A 78 -16.04 -4.80 1.14
C ALA A 78 -16.17 -3.89 -0.10
N SER A 79 -15.41 -4.16 -1.17
CA SER A 79 -15.51 -3.47 -2.45
C SER A 79 -16.20 -4.33 -3.52
N GLN A 80 -16.66 -3.67 -4.58
CA GLN A 80 -17.22 -4.32 -5.78
C GLN A 80 -16.13 -4.55 -6.81
N GLY A 81 -16.47 -5.22 -7.92
CA GLY A 81 -15.60 -5.50 -9.05
C GLY A 81 -15.12 -6.93 -9.09
N GLU A 82 -14.70 -7.33 -10.29
CA GLU A 82 -14.16 -8.65 -10.58
C GLU A 82 -12.63 -8.56 -10.75
N THR A 83 -11.90 -9.61 -10.40
CA THR A 83 -10.45 -9.67 -10.59
C THR A 83 -10.04 -9.47 -12.05
N THR A 84 -10.90 -9.89 -12.98
CA THR A 84 -10.69 -9.70 -14.43
C THR A 84 -10.81 -8.25 -14.90
N ALA A 85 -11.39 -7.37 -14.07
CA ALA A 85 -11.50 -5.93 -14.35
C ALA A 85 -10.49 -5.08 -13.58
N MET A 86 -9.70 -5.68 -12.66
CA MET A 86 -8.71 -4.96 -11.87
C MET A 86 -7.43 -4.67 -12.66
N SER A 87 -6.76 -3.59 -12.31
CA SER A 87 -5.41 -3.25 -12.75
C SER A 87 -4.73 -2.34 -11.73
N ALA A 88 -3.42 -2.12 -11.86
CA ALA A 88 -2.72 -1.15 -11.02
C ALA A 88 -3.28 0.27 -11.14
N LEU A 89 -3.87 0.64 -12.29
CA LEU A 89 -4.49 1.95 -12.49
C LEU A 89 -5.89 2.03 -11.87
N THR A 90 -6.68 0.95 -11.86
CA THR A 90 -7.96 0.93 -11.14
C THR A 90 -7.73 0.99 -9.64
N GLU A 91 -6.74 0.26 -9.11
CA GLU A 91 -6.34 0.34 -7.70
C GLU A 91 -5.81 1.73 -7.31
N LEU A 92 -5.05 2.38 -8.21
CA LEU A 92 -4.59 3.75 -7.99
C LEU A 92 -5.76 4.73 -7.88
N ALA A 93 -6.77 4.62 -8.75
CA ALA A 93 -7.97 5.46 -8.69
C ALA A 93 -8.76 5.25 -7.38
N ASP A 94 -8.79 4.01 -6.88
CA ASP A 94 -9.38 3.69 -5.57
C ASP A 94 -8.61 4.38 -4.44
N LEU A 95 -7.28 4.24 -4.42
CA LEU A 95 -6.41 4.86 -3.43
C LEU A 95 -6.52 6.39 -3.42
N GLU A 96 -6.53 7.03 -4.59
CA GLU A 96 -6.66 8.48 -4.74
C GLU A 96 -8.01 8.99 -4.20
N THR A 97 -9.09 8.22 -4.41
CA THR A 97 -10.42 8.53 -3.86
C THR A 97 -10.44 8.38 -2.33
N VAL A 98 -9.86 7.30 -1.80
CA VAL A 98 -9.71 7.07 -0.36
C VAL A 98 -8.92 8.20 0.28
N LEU A 99 -7.76 8.57 -0.26
CA LEU A 99 -6.93 9.68 0.19
C LEU A 99 -7.72 10.99 0.24
N THR A 100 -8.45 11.29 -0.83
CA THR A 100 -9.23 12.53 -0.92
C THR A 100 -10.34 12.58 0.13
N ALA A 101 -11.06 11.48 0.30
CA ALA A 101 -12.14 11.38 1.27
C ALA A 101 -11.65 11.48 2.72
N LEU A 102 -10.56 10.77 3.06
CA LEU A 102 -10.04 10.72 4.43
C LEU A 102 -9.34 12.03 4.82
N CYS A 103 -8.61 12.68 3.91
CA CYS A 103 -8.01 13.98 4.18
C CYS A 103 -9.04 15.09 4.44
N ALA A 104 -10.32 14.88 4.13
CA ALA A 104 -11.41 15.79 4.46
C ALA A 104 -12.05 15.53 5.84
N TRP A 105 -11.64 14.47 6.55
CA TRP A 105 -12.18 14.19 7.88
C TRP A 105 -11.63 15.17 8.92
N PRO A 106 -12.47 15.65 9.86
CA PRO A 106 -12.03 16.58 10.89
C PRO A 106 -11.01 15.98 11.87
N GLU A 107 -10.97 14.65 11.99
CA GLU A 107 -10.01 13.90 12.81
C GLU A 107 -8.64 13.75 12.16
N VAL A 108 -8.47 14.16 10.89
CA VAL A 108 -7.25 13.93 10.08
C VAL A 108 -6.46 15.22 9.91
N ASP A 109 -5.18 15.16 10.26
CA ASP A 109 -4.19 16.16 9.85
C ASP A 109 -3.68 15.83 8.45
N ALA A 110 -4.26 16.46 7.43
CA ALA A 110 -3.92 16.25 6.03
C ALA A 110 -2.50 16.73 5.63
N SER A 111 -1.76 17.36 6.53
CA SER A 111 -0.35 17.73 6.32
C SER A 111 0.61 16.58 6.67
N ARG A 112 0.13 15.56 7.41
CA ARG A 112 0.90 14.39 7.85
C ARG A 112 0.25 13.10 7.32
N VAL A 113 0.53 12.76 6.08
CA VAL A 113 -0.06 11.59 5.40
C VAL A 113 1.03 10.62 4.98
N ALA A 114 0.92 9.36 5.40
CA ALA A 114 1.76 8.28 4.92
C ALA A 114 0.95 7.23 4.16
N LEU A 115 1.61 6.60 3.18
CA LEU A 115 1.12 5.39 2.54
C LEU A 115 1.93 4.20 3.02
N PHE A 116 1.22 3.12 3.30
CA PHE A 116 1.78 1.81 3.59
C PHE A 116 1.28 0.80 2.57
N GLY A 117 2.15 0.03 1.93
CA GLY A 117 1.73 -0.92 0.92
C GLY A 117 2.53 -2.21 0.86
N LEU A 118 1.83 -3.33 0.61
CA LEU A 118 2.39 -4.67 0.45
C LEU A 118 2.41 -5.07 -1.03
N SER A 119 3.52 -5.59 -1.55
CA SER A 119 3.59 -6.22 -2.88
C SER A 119 2.98 -5.33 -3.99
N LEU A 120 1.90 -5.73 -4.65
CA LEU A 120 1.17 -4.91 -5.64
C LEU A 120 0.64 -3.61 -5.02
N GLY A 121 0.04 -3.66 -3.82
CA GLY A 121 -0.38 -2.45 -3.10
C GLY A 121 0.79 -1.50 -2.78
N GLY A 122 2.01 -2.06 -2.64
CA GLY A 122 3.23 -1.27 -2.55
C GLY A 122 3.59 -0.56 -3.87
N ALA A 123 3.35 -1.21 -5.01
CA ALA A 123 3.50 -0.56 -6.33
C ALA A 123 2.47 0.56 -6.54
N VAL A 124 1.22 0.33 -6.14
CA VAL A 124 0.14 1.34 -6.22
C VAL A 124 0.42 2.52 -5.30
N ALA A 125 0.86 2.27 -4.07
CA ALA A 125 1.27 3.32 -3.13
C ALA A 125 2.46 4.14 -3.67
N ALA A 126 3.43 3.48 -4.32
CA ALA A 126 4.57 4.12 -4.97
C ALA A 126 4.14 5.05 -6.12
N LEU A 127 3.21 4.59 -6.98
CA LEU A 127 2.63 5.42 -8.04
C LEU A 127 1.88 6.63 -7.48
N ALA A 128 1.06 6.44 -6.45
CA ALA A 128 0.33 7.53 -5.80
C ALA A 128 1.29 8.57 -5.20
N ALA A 129 2.36 8.13 -4.51
CA ALA A 129 3.36 9.02 -3.94
C ALA A 129 4.13 9.82 -5.02
N ALA A 130 4.50 9.16 -6.12
CA ALA A 130 5.19 9.81 -7.24
C ALA A 130 4.31 10.85 -7.95
N ARG A 131 3.01 10.56 -8.10
CA ARG A 131 2.04 11.43 -8.79
C ARG A 131 1.50 12.56 -7.91
N HIS A 132 1.50 12.37 -6.59
CA HIS A 132 1.00 13.35 -5.61
C HIS A 132 2.04 13.66 -4.51
N PRO A 133 3.29 14.04 -4.85
CA PRO A 133 4.40 14.14 -3.91
C PRO A 133 4.17 15.19 -2.81
N GLN A 134 3.28 16.17 -3.04
CA GLN A 134 2.96 17.20 -2.06
C GLN A 134 1.96 16.73 -0.99
N ARG A 135 1.22 15.64 -1.27
CA ARG A 135 0.19 15.11 -0.37
C ARG A 135 0.73 14.03 0.57
N ILE A 136 1.82 13.38 0.20
CA ILE A 136 2.38 12.22 0.91
C ILE A 136 3.66 12.64 1.61
N THR A 137 3.69 12.54 2.93
CA THR A 137 4.82 12.93 3.78
C THR A 137 5.90 11.84 3.81
N ALA A 138 5.51 10.58 3.89
CA ALA A 138 6.41 9.43 3.91
C ALA A 138 5.75 8.19 3.27
N LEU A 139 6.58 7.28 2.76
CA LEU A 139 6.14 6.06 2.09
C LEU A 139 6.82 4.84 2.72
N ALA A 140 6.03 3.89 3.20
CA ALA A 140 6.54 2.63 3.74
C ALA A 140 6.05 1.45 2.89
N LEU A 141 6.96 0.67 2.35
CA LEU A 141 6.69 -0.40 1.41
C LEU A 141 7.27 -1.73 1.91
N TRP A 142 6.45 -2.78 1.92
CA TRP A 142 6.95 -4.11 2.18
C TRP A 142 6.96 -4.93 0.87
N TYR A 143 8.15 -5.43 0.51
CA TYR A 143 8.40 -6.25 -0.69
C TYR A 143 7.63 -5.77 -1.95
N PRO A 144 7.77 -4.48 -2.34
CA PRO A 144 6.91 -3.87 -3.36
C PRO A 144 7.19 -4.39 -4.77
N ALA A 145 6.12 -4.59 -5.57
CA ALA A 145 6.19 -5.10 -6.95
C ALA A 145 6.51 -3.99 -7.97
N LEU A 146 7.70 -3.37 -7.88
CA LEU A 146 8.05 -2.17 -8.65
C LEU A 146 8.39 -2.41 -10.14
N ARG A 147 8.48 -3.68 -10.59
CA ARG A 147 8.81 -4.04 -11.99
C ARG A 147 7.60 -4.55 -12.78
N LEU A 148 6.42 -4.00 -12.53
CA LEU A 148 5.16 -4.50 -13.10
C LEU A 148 5.20 -4.58 -14.63
N GLY A 149 5.50 -3.49 -15.32
CA GLY A 149 5.56 -3.43 -16.78
C GLY A 149 6.64 -4.34 -17.37
N GLU A 150 7.82 -4.36 -16.76
CA GLU A 150 8.90 -5.26 -17.18
C GLU A 150 8.49 -6.73 -17.09
N ASN A 151 7.84 -7.13 -15.99
CA ASN A 151 7.40 -8.51 -15.77
C ASN A 151 6.33 -8.92 -16.79
N LEU A 152 5.39 -8.02 -17.11
CA LEU A 152 4.36 -8.25 -18.14
C LEU A 152 5.00 -8.41 -19.53
N ARG A 153 5.93 -7.54 -19.91
CA ARG A 153 6.66 -7.64 -21.19
C ARG A 153 7.53 -8.89 -21.27
N ALA A 154 8.12 -9.30 -20.16
CA ALA A 154 8.89 -10.53 -20.11
C ALA A 154 8.01 -11.80 -20.31
N ALA A 155 6.81 -11.79 -19.71
CA ALA A 155 5.88 -12.92 -19.81
C ALA A 155 5.23 -13.04 -21.19
N PHE A 156 4.75 -11.92 -21.77
CA PHE A 156 3.94 -11.96 -22.99
C PHE A 156 4.65 -11.48 -24.25
N ARG A 157 5.83 -10.85 -24.14
CA ARG A 157 6.66 -10.28 -25.23
C ARG A 157 5.99 -9.18 -26.04
N THR A 158 4.71 -9.30 -26.35
CA THR A 158 3.91 -8.28 -27.06
C THR A 158 2.53 -8.17 -26.43
N LEU A 159 1.94 -6.99 -26.45
CA LEU A 159 0.59 -6.75 -25.95
C LEU A 159 -0.47 -7.55 -26.72
N ALA A 160 -0.23 -7.82 -28.01
CA ALA A 160 -1.10 -8.66 -28.84
C ALA A 160 -1.14 -10.13 -28.40
N ALA A 161 -0.08 -10.63 -27.76
CA ALA A 161 0.00 -11.98 -27.25
C ALA A 161 -0.70 -12.20 -25.90
N VAL A 162 -1.14 -11.13 -25.24
CA VAL A 162 -1.87 -11.22 -23.97
C VAL A 162 -3.28 -11.75 -24.24
N PRO A 163 -3.68 -12.90 -23.65
CA PRO A 163 -5.04 -13.40 -23.78
C PRO A 163 -6.07 -12.51 -23.07
N GLU A 164 -7.36 -12.71 -23.36
CA GLU A 164 -8.44 -11.96 -22.70
C GLU A 164 -8.47 -12.18 -21.18
N GLU A 165 -8.09 -13.39 -20.74
CA GLU A 165 -7.89 -13.71 -19.33
C GLU A 165 -6.65 -14.59 -19.19
N PHE A 166 -5.92 -14.44 -18.08
CA PHE A 166 -4.70 -15.21 -17.79
C PHE A 166 -4.47 -15.35 -16.28
N ASP A 167 -3.74 -16.36 -15.90
CA ASP A 167 -3.31 -16.54 -14.51
C ASP A 167 -2.00 -15.79 -14.26
N TRP A 168 -1.98 -14.97 -13.20
CA TRP A 168 -0.82 -14.24 -12.76
C TRP A 168 -0.64 -14.39 -11.25
N ALA A 169 0.45 -15.01 -10.85
CA ALA A 169 0.75 -15.29 -9.44
C ALA A 169 -0.39 -15.98 -8.67
N GLY A 170 -1.17 -16.83 -9.34
CA GLY A 170 -2.31 -17.54 -8.77
C GLY A 170 -3.66 -16.83 -8.93
N THR A 171 -3.65 -15.58 -9.40
CA THR A 171 -4.87 -14.79 -9.62
C THR A 171 -5.29 -14.82 -11.09
N ARG A 172 -6.58 -15.06 -11.36
CA ARG A 172 -7.15 -14.91 -12.68
C ARG A 172 -7.43 -13.45 -12.99
N LEU A 173 -6.67 -12.90 -13.92
CA LEU A 173 -6.74 -11.50 -14.35
C LEU A 173 -7.28 -11.38 -15.77
N GLY A 174 -7.90 -10.25 -16.08
CA GLY A 174 -8.28 -9.90 -17.44
C GLY A 174 -7.17 -9.15 -18.18
N ARG A 175 -7.30 -9.08 -19.49
CA ARG A 175 -6.37 -8.37 -20.38
C ARG A 175 -6.13 -6.91 -19.97
N ALA A 176 -7.12 -6.26 -19.34
CA ALA A 176 -7.02 -4.90 -18.82
C ALA A 176 -5.82 -4.72 -17.87
N TYR A 177 -5.51 -5.72 -17.04
CA TYR A 177 -4.36 -5.68 -16.14
C TYR A 177 -3.03 -5.51 -16.90
N ALA A 178 -2.88 -6.25 -18.00
CA ALA A 178 -1.67 -6.16 -18.81
C ALA A 178 -1.67 -4.89 -19.69
N VAL A 179 -2.81 -4.45 -20.21
CA VAL A 179 -2.92 -3.22 -21.01
C VAL A 179 -2.50 -2.01 -20.18
N ASP A 180 -3.07 -1.85 -19.00
CA ASP A 180 -2.78 -0.75 -18.08
C ASP A 180 -1.35 -0.82 -17.52
N GLY A 181 -0.89 -2.04 -17.21
CA GLY A 181 0.44 -2.27 -16.64
C GLY A 181 1.59 -2.25 -17.64
N TRP A 182 1.32 -2.37 -18.95
CA TRP A 182 2.35 -2.62 -19.97
C TRP A 182 3.48 -1.60 -20.01
N ASN A 183 3.13 -0.33 -19.90
CA ASN A 183 4.07 0.79 -19.93
C ASN A 183 4.29 1.43 -18.55
N LEU A 184 3.80 0.80 -17.47
CA LEU A 184 4.04 1.31 -16.12
C LEU A 184 5.48 0.99 -15.69
N GLU A 185 6.27 2.03 -15.55
CA GLU A 185 7.64 1.99 -15.02
C GLU A 185 7.63 2.45 -13.56
N VAL A 186 6.97 1.66 -12.68
CA VAL A 186 6.70 2.04 -11.28
C VAL A 186 7.97 2.48 -10.54
N GLY A 187 9.08 1.74 -10.73
CA GLY A 187 10.35 2.08 -10.10
C GLY A 187 10.93 3.42 -10.61
N ALA A 188 10.76 3.72 -11.92
CA ALA A 188 11.22 4.97 -12.50
C ALA A 188 10.31 6.15 -12.09
N GLU A 189 8.99 5.95 -12.03
CA GLU A 189 8.06 6.96 -11.50
C GLU A 189 8.40 7.24 -10.02
N LEU A 190 8.57 6.19 -9.19
CA LEU A 190 8.94 6.33 -7.78
C LEU A 190 10.25 7.11 -7.59
N ALA A 191 11.24 6.93 -8.47
CA ALA A 191 12.52 7.65 -8.39
C ALA A 191 12.38 9.18 -8.50
N THR A 192 11.22 9.70 -8.92
CA THR A 192 10.91 11.13 -8.91
C THR A 192 10.43 11.65 -7.55
N TYR A 193 10.03 10.76 -6.65
CA TYR A 193 9.58 11.11 -5.30
C TYR A 193 10.77 11.52 -4.43
N ARG A 194 10.64 12.63 -3.69
CA ARG A 194 11.74 13.30 -2.96
C ARG A 194 11.56 13.26 -1.44
N ARG A 195 10.51 12.63 -0.95
CA ARG A 195 10.24 12.48 0.47
C ARG A 195 10.74 11.11 0.96
N PRO A 196 10.86 10.90 2.29
CA PRO A 196 11.38 9.66 2.85
C PRO A 196 10.63 8.40 2.41
N VAL A 197 11.40 7.35 2.07
CA VAL A 197 10.88 6.03 1.69
C VAL A 197 11.56 4.94 2.50
N LEU A 198 10.77 4.12 3.19
CA LEU A 198 11.23 2.86 3.75
C LEU A 198 10.81 1.70 2.85
N ILE A 199 11.75 0.81 2.54
CA ILE A 199 11.44 -0.50 1.96
C ILE A 199 11.89 -1.59 2.94
N VAL A 200 10.96 -2.49 3.31
CA VAL A 200 11.28 -3.68 4.11
C VAL A 200 11.13 -4.90 3.22
N HIS A 201 12.16 -5.74 3.12
CA HIS A 201 12.17 -6.87 2.17
C HIS A 201 12.90 -8.09 2.73
N GLY A 202 12.34 -9.27 2.52
CA GLY A 202 12.97 -10.53 2.85
C GLY A 202 14.03 -10.94 1.83
N ASP A 203 15.17 -11.48 2.27
CA ASP A 203 16.25 -11.89 1.37
C ASP A 203 16.02 -13.23 0.67
N GLN A 204 14.96 -13.97 1.06
CA GLN A 204 14.55 -15.24 0.44
C GLN A 204 13.25 -15.08 -0.37
N ASP A 205 12.86 -13.84 -0.72
CA ASP A 205 11.69 -13.59 -1.53
C ASP A 205 11.90 -14.04 -2.98
N ARG A 206 11.11 -15.05 -3.40
CA ARG A 206 11.13 -15.60 -4.77
C ARG A 206 10.04 -15.01 -5.67
N SER A 207 9.04 -14.36 -5.10
CA SER A 207 7.96 -13.72 -5.86
C SER A 207 8.38 -12.36 -6.39
N VAL A 208 9.00 -11.56 -5.53
CA VAL A 208 9.64 -10.29 -5.87
C VAL A 208 11.09 -10.34 -5.38
N PRO A 209 12.07 -10.54 -6.27
CA PRO A 209 13.48 -10.57 -5.86
C PRO A 209 13.91 -9.29 -5.15
N ILE A 210 14.67 -9.40 -4.05
CA ILE A 210 15.11 -8.26 -3.23
C ILE A 210 15.93 -7.23 -4.06
N GLU A 211 16.50 -7.66 -5.18
CA GLU A 211 17.24 -6.80 -6.12
C GLU A 211 16.37 -5.67 -6.66
N VAL A 212 15.05 -5.87 -6.75
CA VAL A 212 14.07 -4.83 -7.12
C VAL A 212 14.13 -3.69 -6.11
N SER A 213 14.07 -4.00 -4.83
CA SER A 213 14.15 -3.01 -3.74
C SER A 213 15.54 -2.37 -3.62
N ARG A 214 16.60 -3.15 -3.79
CA ARG A 214 17.97 -2.63 -3.84
C ARG A 214 18.17 -1.62 -4.97
N ALA A 215 17.58 -1.88 -6.14
CA ALA A 215 17.60 -0.95 -7.27
C ALA A 215 16.81 0.33 -6.98
N ALA A 216 15.63 0.20 -6.39
CA ALA A 216 14.78 1.35 -6.02
C ALA A 216 15.48 2.28 -5.02
N VAL A 217 16.05 1.74 -3.94
CA VAL A 217 16.75 2.54 -2.93
C VAL A 217 17.96 3.29 -3.52
N ARG A 218 18.68 2.68 -4.47
CA ARG A 218 19.79 3.39 -5.16
C ARG A 218 19.32 4.55 -6.05
N ALA A 219 18.08 4.50 -6.53
CA ALA A 219 17.52 5.54 -7.42
C ALA A 219 16.82 6.67 -6.65
N LEU A 220 16.43 6.42 -5.40
CA LEU A 220 15.74 7.39 -4.55
C LEU A 220 16.73 8.27 -3.78
N PRO A 221 16.45 9.57 -3.62
CA PRO A 221 17.33 10.48 -2.90
C PRO A 221 17.31 10.30 -1.38
N ASP A 222 16.19 9.80 -0.83
CA ASP A 222 15.98 9.63 0.60
C ASP A 222 15.22 8.31 0.82
N ALA A 223 15.96 7.20 0.90
CA ALA A 223 15.36 5.88 1.05
C ALA A 223 16.25 4.95 1.87
N GLU A 224 15.57 4.13 2.68
CA GLU A 224 16.17 3.06 3.48
C GLU A 224 15.65 1.68 3.04
N LEU A 225 16.55 0.70 2.98
CA LEU A 225 16.21 -0.71 2.81
C LEU A 225 16.51 -1.48 4.09
N VAL A 226 15.47 -1.99 4.72
CA VAL A 226 15.57 -2.97 5.80
C VAL A 226 15.43 -4.37 5.22
N THR A 227 16.50 -5.15 5.31
CA THR A 227 16.47 -6.57 4.91
C THR A 227 16.08 -7.44 6.10
N ILE A 228 15.08 -8.30 5.92
CA ILE A 228 14.69 -9.31 6.92
C ILE A 228 15.33 -10.65 6.54
N PRO A 229 16.35 -11.12 7.29
CA PRO A 229 17.07 -12.35 6.95
C PRO A 229 16.18 -13.59 7.00
N GLY A 230 16.28 -14.44 5.97
CA GLY A 230 15.52 -15.69 5.85
C GLY A 230 14.04 -15.52 5.52
N ALA A 231 13.53 -14.30 5.40
CA ALA A 231 12.13 -14.07 5.07
C ALA A 231 11.83 -14.21 3.58
N ALA A 232 10.71 -14.89 3.27
CA ALA A 232 10.14 -15.01 1.93
C ALA A 232 9.14 -13.88 1.63
N HIS A 233 8.37 -14.01 0.52
CA HIS A 233 7.28 -13.09 0.20
C HIS A 233 6.15 -13.20 1.24
N GLY A 234 5.91 -12.11 1.96
CA GLY A 234 5.08 -12.13 3.16
C GLY A 234 5.88 -12.52 4.41
N PHE A 235 5.62 -11.83 5.51
CA PHE A 235 6.34 -12.04 6.76
C PHE A 235 5.54 -12.94 7.71
N GLY A 236 6.17 -13.95 8.28
CA GLY A 236 5.66 -14.70 9.43
C GLY A 236 5.86 -13.92 10.74
N ASP A 237 5.31 -14.44 11.85
CA ASP A 237 5.13 -13.69 13.10
C ASP A 237 6.34 -12.87 13.59
N ALA A 238 7.51 -13.49 13.75
CA ALA A 238 8.70 -12.79 14.24
C ALA A 238 9.21 -11.74 13.24
N ASN A 239 9.19 -12.07 11.94
CA ASN A 239 9.60 -11.18 10.86
C ASN A 239 8.61 -10.02 10.69
N TRP A 240 7.32 -10.30 10.93
CA TRP A 240 6.26 -9.31 10.89
C TRP A 240 6.43 -8.26 12.00
N GLU A 241 6.72 -8.69 13.24
CA GLU A 241 6.94 -7.77 14.37
C GLU A 241 8.15 -6.86 14.12
N GLU A 242 9.26 -7.39 13.62
CA GLU A 242 10.44 -6.58 13.31
C GLU A 242 10.15 -5.59 12.16
N ALA A 243 9.50 -6.04 11.08
CA ALA A 243 9.12 -5.19 9.97
C ALA A 243 8.15 -4.06 10.43
N MET A 244 7.18 -4.39 11.30
CA MET A 244 6.23 -3.42 11.83
C MET A 244 6.90 -2.40 12.73
N ARG A 245 7.78 -2.84 13.63
CA ARG A 245 8.57 -1.95 14.49
C ARG A 245 9.40 -0.97 13.64
N ARG A 246 10.16 -1.47 12.65
CA ARG A 246 10.93 -0.61 11.73
C ARG A 246 10.06 0.39 10.99
N THR A 247 8.85 -0.01 10.62
CA THR A 247 7.92 0.87 9.91
C THR A 247 7.40 1.98 10.83
N ILE A 248 7.06 1.67 12.09
CA ILE A 248 6.61 2.67 13.06
C ILE A 248 7.75 3.64 13.39
N ASP A 249 8.95 3.12 13.70
CA ASP A 249 10.14 3.93 13.99
C ASP A 249 10.44 4.90 12.84
N PHE A 250 10.39 4.41 11.59
CA PHE A 250 10.59 5.24 10.40
C PHE A 250 9.54 6.35 10.26
N LEU A 251 8.26 6.04 10.47
CA LEU A 251 7.18 7.03 10.36
C LEU A 251 7.25 8.06 11.50
N ALA A 252 7.68 7.66 12.69
CA ALA A 252 7.90 8.58 13.81
C ALA A 252 9.09 9.50 13.51
N TRP A 253 10.23 8.96 13.13
CA TRP A 253 11.42 9.74 12.77
C TRP A 253 11.16 10.78 11.66
N ASN A 254 10.23 10.50 10.75
CA ASN A 254 9.86 11.39 9.66
C ASN A 254 8.64 12.27 9.97
N GLY A 255 8.27 12.42 11.24
CA GLY A 255 7.24 13.34 11.72
C GLY A 255 5.80 12.98 11.31
N VAL A 256 5.57 11.74 10.87
CA VAL A 256 4.20 11.24 10.62
C VAL A 256 3.56 10.78 11.92
N LEU A 257 4.23 9.92 12.68
CA LEU A 257 3.78 9.48 14.00
C LEU A 257 4.48 10.30 15.09
N GLU A 258 3.96 10.24 16.32
CA GLU A 258 4.66 10.81 17.47
C GLU A 258 5.77 9.85 17.92
N GLU A 259 6.90 10.38 18.40
CA GLU A 259 7.94 9.60 19.06
C GLU A 259 7.44 9.19 20.44
N ASP A 260 7.59 7.89 20.80
CA ASP A 260 7.26 7.36 22.15
C ASP A 260 8.22 7.90 23.23
#